data_d8e8026a72578c9383e89f3d09842cf1
#
_entry.id   d8e8026a72578c9383e89f3d09842cf1
#
_cell.length_a   1.000
_cell.length_b   1.000
_cell.length_c   1.000
_cell.angle_alpha   90.00
_cell.angle_beta   90.00
_cell.angle_gamma   90.00
#
_symmetry.space_group_name_H-M   'P 1'
#
loop_
_entity.id
_entity.type
_entity.pdbx_description
1 polymer ?
#
loop_
_entity_poly.entity_id
_entity_poly.type
_entity_poly.pdbx_seq_one_letter_code
_entity_poly.pdbx_strand_id
1 'polypeptide(L)'
;LKQDINGLVNVEVKDAEVIVTPVNETKPASACHGLYRNLIHNMIVGVTQGFSKTLIITGVGYRAEVQGKTIVMNLGYSSEFVAVIPEGLTVTADKDGKLTISGIDKQQVGEFSAQIRKLRKPEPYKGKGIRYDNEVIRRKVGKTGKK
;
A
#
# COMPACT_ATOMS: atom_id res chain seq x y z
N LEU A 1 -6.89 8.44 -13.90
CA LEU A 1 -6.93 8.95 -12.53
C LEU A 1 -7.59 10.32 -12.47
N LYS A 2 -8.37 10.55 -11.45
CA LYS A 2 -9.04 11.84 -11.22
C LYS A 2 -8.77 12.31 -9.80
N GLN A 3 -8.58 13.60 -9.65
CA GLN A 3 -8.43 14.25 -8.36
C GLN A 3 -9.21 15.55 -8.35
N ASP A 4 -10.15 15.67 -7.44
CA ASP A 4 -10.90 16.90 -7.23
C ASP A 4 -10.05 17.92 -6.48
N ILE A 5 -10.12 19.17 -6.90
CA ILE A 5 -9.35 20.27 -6.34
C ILE A 5 -10.32 21.19 -5.60
N ASN A 6 -9.98 21.54 -4.35
CA ASN A 6 -10.77 22.54 -3.63
C ASN A 6 -10.40 23.96 -4.13
N GLY A 7 -11.14 24.97 -3.68
CA GLY A 7 -10.93 26.34 -4.11
C GLY A 7 -9.69 27.05 -3.54
N LEU A 8 -8.81 26.33 -2.81
CA LEU A 8 -7.64 26.92 -2.15
C LEU A 8 -6.36 26.85 -2.98
N VAL A 9 -6.38 26.12 -4.11
CA VAL A 9 -5.25 26.02 -5.01
C VAL A 9 -5.67 26.21 -6.47
N ASN A 10 -4.77 26.71 -7.28
CA ASN A 10 -4.91 26.77 -8.73
C ASN A 10 -3.93 25.78 -9.38
N VAL A 11 -4.41 25.09 -10.41
CA VAL A 11 -3.60 24.14 -11.17
C VAL A 11 -3.57 24.58 -12.63
N GLU A 12 -2.38 24.75 -13.19
CA GLU A 12 -2.17 25.15 -14.59
C GLU A 12 -1.23 24.17 -15.27
N VAL A 13 -1.45 23.93 -16.54
CA VAL A 13 -0.56 23.12 -17.38
C VAL A 13 0.10 24.03 -18.40
N LYS A 14 1.41 24.17 -18.31
CA LYS A 14 2.23 24.99 -19.21
C LYS A 14 3.48 24.23 -19.65
N ASP A 15 3.79 24.23 -20.94
CA ASP A 15 5.05 23.72 -21.50
C ASP A 15 5.46 22.35 -20.96
N ALA A 16 4.52 21.39 -20.93
CA ALA A 16 4.70 20.06 -20.38
C ALA A 16 4.96 20.02 -18.87
N GLU A 17 4.65 21.08 -18.16
CA GLU A 17 4.73 21.16 -16.70
C GLU A 17 3.34 21.39 -16.09
N VAL A 18 3.11 20.80 -14.93
CA VAL A 18 1.91 21.06 -14.13
C VAL A 18 2.32 21.95 -12.95
N ILE A 19 1.73 23.14 -12.89
CA ILE A 19 2.06 24.12 -11.86
C ILE A 19 0.89 24.24 -10.90
N VAL A 20 1.16 24.04 -9.61
CA VAL A 20 0.18 24.17 -8.52
C VAL A 20 0.56 25.40 -7.71
N THR A 21 -0.38 26.35 -7.57
CA THR A 21 -0.16 27.56 -6.79
C THR A 21 -1.26 27.75 -5.76
N PRO A 22 -0.95 28.29 -4.56
CA PRO A 22 -1.98 28.64 -3.60
C PRO A 22 -2.78 29.86 -4.06
N VAL A 23 -4.07 29.91 -3.75
CA VAL A 23 -4.95 31.04 -4.11
C VAL A 23 -4.59 32.30 -3.31
N ASN A 24 -4.17 32.12 -2.05
CA ASN A 24 -3.79 33.21 -1.14
C ASN A 24 -2.70 32.73 -0.17
N GLU A 25 -2.27 33.60 0.73
CA GLU A 25 -1.19 33.31 1.67
C GLU A 25 -1.68 32.77 3.02
N THR A 26 -2.89 32.22 3.08
CA THR A 26 -3.41 31.64 4.32
C THR A 26 -2.80 30.26 4.61
N LYS A 27 -2.81 29.87 5.89
CA LYS A 27 -2.35 28.53 6.31
C LYS A 27 -3.07 27.38 5.61
N PRO A 28 -4.42 27.39 5.50
CA PRO A 28 -5.10 26.33 4.74
C PRO A 28 -4.68 26.24 3.28
N ALA A 29 -4.47 27.37 2.61
CA ALA A 29 -4.02 27.38 1.22
C ALA A 29 -2.60 26.84 1.06
N SER A 30 -1.69 27.16 1.98
CA SER A 30 -0.33 26.59 1.99
C SER A 30 -0.33 25.09 2.21
N ALA A 31 -1.14 24.60 3.13
CA ALA A 31 -1.28 23.17 3.39
C ALA A 31 -1.82 22.43 2.16
N CYS A 32 -2.85 22.98 1.51
CA CYS A 32 -3.41 22.41 0.29
C CYS A 32 -2.44 22.47 -0.89
N HIS A 33 -1.62 23.49 -0.98
CA HIS A 33 -0.60 23.64 -2.03
C HIS A 33 0.34 22.40 -2.02
N GLY A 34 0.92 22.08 -0.88
CA GLY A 34 1.80 20.93 -0.75
C GLY A 34 1.09 19.60 -0.99
N LEU A 35 -0.12 19.46 -0.45
CA LEU A 35 -0.94 18.27 -0.62
C LEU A 35 -1.26 17.99 -2.09
N TYR A 36 -1.80 18.97 -2.80
CA TYR A 36 -2.21 18.78 -4.19
C TYR A 36 -1.01 18.63 -5.12
N ARG A 37 0.10 19.31 -4.85
CA ARG A 37 1.33 19.06 -5.60
C ARG A 37 1.76 17.61 -5.53
N ASN A 38 1.76 17.03 -4.34
CA ASN A 38 2.15 15.63 -4.15
C ASN A 38 1.13 14.67 -4.76
N LEU A 39 -0.15 14.94 -4.64
CA LEU A 39 -1.19 14.10 -5.24
C LEU A 39 -1.07 14.07 -6.76
N ILE A 40 -0.84 15.22 -7.39
CA ILE A 40 -0.67 15.31 -8.84
C ILE A 40 0.63 14.62 -9.27
N HIS A 41 1.72 14.81 -8.54
CA HIS A 41 2.97 14.12 -8.79
C HIS A 41 2.80 12.59 -8.74
N ASN A 42 2.09 12.09 -7.74
CA ASN A 42 1.80 10.67 -7.62
C ASN A 42 0.93 10.15 -8.77
N MET A 43 -0.01 10.95 -9.26
CA MET A 43 -0.80 10.58 -10.44
C MET A 43 0.07 10.43 -11.68
N ILE A 44 0.99 11.36 -11.90
CA ILE A 44 1.92 11.33 -13.05
C ILE A 44 2.84 10.10 -12.97
N VAL A 45 3.43 9.85 -11.81
CA VAL A 45 4.29 8.68 -11.60
C VAL A 45 3.49 7.39 -11.76
N GLY A 46 2.26 7.35 -11.25
CA GLY A 46 1.40 6.19 -11.34
C GLY A 46 1.05 5.77 -12.76
N VAL A 47 0.72 6.74 -13.63
CA VAL A 47 0.36 6.43 -15.02
C VAL A 47 1.57 6.19 -15.92
N THR A 48 2.77 6.61 -15.51
CA THR A 48 4.01 6.38 -16.29
C THR A 48 4.75 5.14 -15.84
N GLN A 49 5.01 4.98 -14.54
CA GLN A 49 5.80 3.89 -13.98
C GLN A 49 4.97 2.88 -13.19
N GLY A 50 3.87 3.33 -12.58
CA GLY A 50 3.09 2.52 -11.66
C GLY A 50 3.70 2.46 -10.27
N PHE A 51 2.90 1.96 -9.33
CA PHE A 51 3.33 1.71 -7.96
C PHE A 51 3.19 0.23 -7.63
N SER A 52 4.07 -0.27 -6.81
CA SER A 52 3.98 -1.66 -6.35
C SER A 52 4.41 -1.75 -4.89
N LYS A 53 3.80 -2.69 -4.18
CA LYS A 53 4.22 -3.07 -2.84
C LYS A 53 4.29 -4.58 -2.75
N THR A 54 5.33 -5.07 -2.11
CA THR A 54 5.53 -6.50 -1.91
C THR A 54 5.31 -6.82 -0.44
N LEU A 55 4.46 -7.81 -0.19
CA LEU A 55 4.21 -8.35 1.14
C LEU A 55 4.85 -9.73 1.24
N ILE A 56 5.43 -10.02 2.39
CA ILE A 56 6.06 -11.32 2.67
C ILE A 56 5.23 -12.02 3.74
N ILE A 57 4.76 -13.21 3.42
CA ILE A 57 4.00 -14.05 4.33
C ILE A 57 4.97 -15.06 4.95
N THR A 58 5.14 -14.98 6.26
CA THR A 58 6.06 -15.84 7.01
C THR A 58 5.29 -16.68 8.01
N GLY A 59 5.51 -17.98 8.00
CA GLY A 59 4.89 -18.92 8.92
C GLY A 59 4.73 -20.29 8.30
N VAL A 60 4.86 -21.34 9.09
CA VAL A 60 4.68 -22.71 8.63
C VAL A 60 3.21 -22.93 8.27
N GLY A 61 2.95 -23.37 7.04
CA GLY A 61 1.61 -23.57 6.53
C GLY A 61 0.87 -22.32 6.12
N TYR A 62 1.50 -21.14 6.25
CA TYR A 62 0.94 -19.88 5.78
C TYR A 62 1.18 -19.78 4.27
N ARG A 63 0.14 -19.46 3.52
CA ARG A 63 0.22 -19.36 2.07
C ARG A 63 -0.84 -18.40 1.52
N ALA A 64 -0.61 -17.92 0.33
CA ALA A 64 -1.57 -17.12 -0.43
C ALA A 64 -1.57 -17.55 -1.88
N GLU A 65 -2.75 -17.60 -2.47
CA GLU A 65 -2.94 -17.91 -3.89
C GLU A 65 -3.87 -16.87 -4.51
N VAL A 66 -3.57 -16.48 -5.73
CA VAL A 66 -4.43 -15.58 -6.50
C VAL A 66 -5.30 -16.41 -7.42
N GLN A 67 -6.61 -16.30 -7.28
CA GLN A 67 -7.59 -17.00 -8.09
C GLN A 67 -8.50 -15.98 -8.78
N GLY A 68 -8.21 -15.68 -10.06
CA GLY A 68 -8.96 -14.68 -10.80
C GLY A 68 -8.87 -13.30 -10.16
N LYS A 69 -9.98 -12.79 -9.66
CA LYS A 69 -10.06 -11.48 -9.00
C LYS A 69 -10.04 -11.57 -7.47
N THR A 70 -9.69 -12.73 -6.93
CA THR A 70 -9.66 -12.96 -5.48
C THR A 70 -8.31 -13.50 -5.04
N ILE A 71 -7.98 -13.25 -3.78
CA ILE A 71 -6.80 -13.82 -3.13
C ILE A 71 -7.31 -14.74 -2.01
N VAL A 72 -6.91 -16.00 -2.05
CA VAL A 72 -7.23 -16.97 -0.99
C VAL A 72 -5.98 -17.12 -0.14
N MET A 73 -6.10 -16.86 1.16
CA MET A 73 -4.99 -16.89 2.09
C MET A 73 -5.24 -17.82 3.25
N ASN A 74 -4.27 -18.66 3.56
CA ASN A 74 -4.25 -19.47 4.77
C ASN A 74 -3.19 -18.87 5.71
N LEU A 75 -3.64 -18.32 6.84
CA LEU A 75 -2.79 -17.57 7.76
C LEU A 75 -2.76 -18.17 9.17
N GLY A 76 -2.99 -19.48 9.28
CA GLY A 76 -2.96 -20.18 10.55
C GLY A 76 -4.26 -20.11 11.36
N TYR A 77 -5.32 -19.58 10.77
CA TYR A 77 -6.66 -19.61 11.38
C TYR A 77 -7.41 -20.84 10.92
N SER A 78 -8.53 -21.15 11.59
CA SER A 78 -9.35 -22.32 11.26
C SER A 78 -9.99 -22.24 9.88
N SER A 79 -10.23 -21.05 9.37
CA SER A 79 -10.79 -20.82 8.04
C SER A 79 -9.85 -19.98 7.18
N GLU A 80 -10.01 -20.11 5.88
CA GLU A 80 -9.23 -19.31 4.92
C GLU A 80 -9.82 -17.91 4.78
N PHE A 81 -8.96 -16.92 4.54
CA PHE A 81 -9.39 -15.58 4.17
C PHE A 81 -9.48 -15.44 2.66
N VAL A 82 -10.55 -14.85 2.18
CA VAL A 82 -10.74 -14.53 0.77
C VAL A 82 -10.89 -13.03 0.65
N ALA A 83 -9.96 -12.41 -0.07
CA ALA A 83 -9.99 -10.97 -0.34
C ALA A 83 -10.27 -10.73 -1.82
N VAL A 84 -11.19 -9.81 -2.11
CA VAL A 84 -11.49 -9.40 -3.49
C VAL A 84 -10.50 -8.32 -3.91
N ILE A 85 -9.87 -8.52 -5.07
CA ILE A 85 -8.93 -7.55 -5.63
C ILE A 85 -9.73 -6.41 -6.27
N PRO A 86 -9.55 -5.15 -5.81
CA PRO A 86 -10.23 -4.02 -6.43
C PRO A 86 -9.84 -3.82 -7.89
N GLU A 87 -10.71 -3.22 -8.68
CA GLU A 87 -10.38 -2.85 -10.06
C GLU A 87 -9.21 -1.86 -10.08
N GLY A 88 -8.34 -2.03 -11.05
CA GLY A 88 -7.13 -1.19 -11.18
C GLY A 88 -5.92 -1.72 -10.44
N LEU A 89 -6.05 -2.78 -9.66
CA LEU A 89 -4.94 -3.44 -8.99
C LEU A 89 -4.65 -4.79 -9.63
N THR A 90 -3.36 -5.11 -9.71
CA THR A 90 -2.86 -6.41 -10.13
C THR A 90 -2.11 -7.04 -8.99
N VAL A 91 -2.45 -8.27 -8.65
CA VAL A 91 -1.79 -9.01 -7.57
C VAL A 91 -1.19 -10.27 -8.12
N THR A 92 0.08 -10.50 -7.78
CA THR A 92 0.78 -11.74 -8.11
C THR A 92 1.27 -12.40 -6.84
N ALA A 93 1.08 -13.71 -6.74
CA ALA A 93 1.55 -14.51 -5.61
C ALA A 93 2.69 -15.41 -6.06
N ASP A 94 3.78 -15.39 -5.32
CA ASP A 94 4.94 -16.23 -5.55
C ASP A 94 4.91 -17.45 -4.61
N LYS A 95 5.54 -18.53 -5.02
CA LYS A 95 5.66 -19.75 -4.20
C LYS A 95 6.43 -19.54 -2.91
N ASP A 96 7.29 -18.53 -2.86
CA ASP A 96 8.10 -18.20 -1.69
C ASP A 96 7.35 -17.39 -0.63
N GLY A 97 6.04 -17.24 -0.77
CA GLY A 97 5.24 -16.46 0.16
C GLY A 97 5.30 -14.96 -0.06
N LYS A 98 5.71 -14.52 -1.24
CA LYS A 98 5.70 -13.12 -1.64
C LYS A 98 4.43 -12.78 -2.39
N LEU A 99 3.80 -11.69 -2.02
CA LEU A 99 2.60 -11.17 -2.66
C LEU A 99 2.88 -9.77 -3.15
N THR A 100 2.87 -9.57 -4.46
CA THR A 100 3.15 -8.27 -5.08
C THR A 100 1.85 -7.63 -5.55
N ILE A 101 1.57 -6.42 -5.06
CA ILE A 101 0.38 -5.64 -5.40
C ILE A 101 0.85 -4.43 -6.19
N SER A 102 0.32 -4.25 -7.39
CA SER A 102 0.69 -3.14 -8.27
C SER A 102 -0.54 -2.45 -8.84
N GLY A 103 -0.38 -1.17 -9.17
CA GLY A 103 -1.43 -0.35 -9.74
C GLY A 103 -0.94 1.05 -10.07
N ILE A 104 -1.79 1.82 -10.71
CA ILE A 104 -1.48 3.20 -11.10
C ILE A 104 -1.78 4.21 -9.99
N ASP A 105 -2.67 3.87 -9.05
CA ASP A 105 -3.05 4.73 -7.94
C ASP A 105 -2.28 4.34 -6.67
N LYS A 106 -1.39 5.21 -6.22
CA LYS A 106 -0.57 4.99 -5.02
C LYS A 106 -1.42 4.75 -3.78
N GLN A 107 -2.49 5.51 -3.63
CA GLN A 107 -3.39 5.40 -2.47
C GLN A 107 -4.08 4.03 -2.45
N GLN A 108 -4.59 3.58 -3.58
CA GLN A 108 -5.26 2.29 -3.70
C GLN A 108 -4.31 1.12 -3.43
N VAL A 109 -3.11 1.17 -3.99
CA VAL A 109 -2.07 0.16 -3.76
C VAL A 109 -1.71 0.08 -2.28
N GLY A 110 -1.47 1.22 -1.65
CA GLY A 110 -1.09 1.31 -0.24
C GLY A 110 -2.21 0.85 0.69
N GLU A 111 -3.44 1.26 0.43
CA GLU A 111 -4.60 0.90 1.25
C GLU A 111 -4.89 -0.61 1.19
N PHE A 112 -4.91 -1.19 0.00
CA PHE A 112 -5.14 -2.61 -0.17
C PHE A 112 -4.04 -3.44 0.48
N SER A 113 -2.78 -3.05 0.32
CA SER A 113 -1.64 -3.70 0.96
C SER A 113 -1.75 -3.67 2.48
N ALA A 114 -2.15 -2.52 3.04
CA ALA A 114 -2.35 -2.38 4.48
C ALA A 114 -3.51 -3.24 5.00
N GLN A 115 -4.59 -3.36 4.24
CA GLN A 115 -5.71 -4.22 4.60
C GLN A 115 -5.31 -5.69 4.67
N ILE A 116 -4.53 -6.16 3.70
CA ILE A 116 -4.03 -7.54 3.71
C ILE A 116 -3.08 -7.75 4.88
N ARG A 117 -2.19 -6.82 5.16
CA ARG A 117 -1.28 -6.92 6.30
C ARG A 117 -2.03 -7.01 7.63
N LYS A 118 -3.15 -6.32 7.77
CA LYS A 118 -3.98 -6.34 8.98
C LYS A 118 -4.62 -7.69 9.26
N LEU A 119 -4.76 -8.55 8.27
CA LEU A 119 -5.35 -9.88 8.46
C LEU A 119 -4.52 -10.74 9.41
N ARG A 120 -3.21 -10.61 9.34
CA ARG A 120 -2.30 -11.26 10.26
C ARG A 120 -1.02 -10.42 10.40
N LYS A 121 -1.01 -9.51 11.36
CA LYS A 121 0.17 -8.67 11.62
C LYS A 121 1.34 -9.51 12.08
N PRO A 122 2.59 -9.10 11.77
CA PRO A 122 3.75 -9.84 12.26
C PRO A 122 3.82 -9.83 13.78
N GLU A 123 4.05 -10.99 14.36
CA GLU A 123 4.20 -11.12 15.80
C GLU A 123 5.62 -10.75 16.23
N PRO A 124 5.80 -10.26 17.47
CA PRO A 124 7.13 -9.78 17.91
C PRO A 124 8.10 -10.89 18.34
N TYR A 125 7.64 -12.14 18.49
CA TYR A 125 8.48 -13.22 19.01
C TYR A 125 9.17 -14.00 17.90
N LYS A 126 8.44 -14.55 16.95
CA LYS A 126 8.96 -15.34 15.82
C LYS A 126 8.82 -14.66 14.47
N GLY A 127 8.14 -13.53 14.41
CA GLY A 127 7.94 -12.78 13.18
C GLY A 127 6.93 -13.39 12.21
N LYS A 128 6.08 -14.31 12.67
CA LYS A 128 5.04 -14.91 11.84
C LYS A 128 3.96 -13.89 11.49
N GLY A 129 3.54 -13.86 10.26
CA GLY A 129 2.51 -12.96 9.79
C GLY A 129 2.86 -12.36 8.44
N ILE A 130 2.15 -11.29 8.07
CA ILE A 130 2.33 -10.58 6.81
C ILE A 130 3.05 -9.26 7.10
N ARG A 131 4.16 -9.03 6.43
CA ARG A 131 4.93 -7.79 6.54
C ARG A 131 5.29 -7.25 5.16
N TYR A 132 5.65 -5.98 5.08
CA TYR A 132 6.24 -5.43 3.86
C TYR A 132 7.66 -5.98 3.68
N ASP A 133 8.14 -6.02 2.44
CA ASP A 133 9.47 -6.51 2.12
C ASP A 133 10.61 -5.69 2.76
N ASN A 134 10.37 -4.38 2.93
CA ASN A 134 11.32 -3.46 3.55
C ASN A 134 11.08 -3.24 5.04
N GLU A 135 10.08 -3.90 5.61
CA GLU A 135 9.73 -3.75 7.03
C GLU A 135 10.64 -4.60 7.91
N VAL A 136 11.19 -3.99 8.95
CA VAL A 136 11.97 -4.68 9.97
C VAL A 136 11.09 -4.90 11.19
N ILE A 137 10.90 -6.16 11.57
CA ILE A 137 10.08 -6.52 12.72
C ILE A 137 10.92 -6.43 13.99
N ARG A 138 10.47 -5.58 14.91
CA ARG A 138 11.11 -5.45 16.22
C ARG A 138 10.72 -6.65 17.07
N ARG A 139 11.65 -7.59 17.22
CA ARG A 139 11.39 -8.82 17.96
C ARG A 139 11.56 -8.61 19.46
N LYS A 140 10.69 -9.25 20.23
CA LYS A 140 10.78 -9.30 21.69
C LYS A 140 11.36 -10.63 22.12
N VAL A 141 12.04 -10.64 23.28
CA VAL A 141 12.57 -11.87 23.87
C VAL A 141 11.42 -12.63 24.54
N GLY A 142 11.28 -13.92 24.24
CA GLY A 142 10.31 -14.79 24.88
C GLY A 142 10.71 -15.13 26.31
N LYS A 143 9.83 -15.84 27.01
CA LYS A 143 10.06 -16.23 28.42
C LYS A 143 11.34 -17.03 28.62
N THR A 144 11.71 -17.88 27.65
CA THR A 144 12.90 -18.73 27.73
C THR A 144 14.20 -17.99 27.50
N GLY A 145 14.17 -16.84 26.85
CA GLY A 145 15.35 -16.01 26.62
C GLY A 145 15.59 -14.97 27.71
N LYS A 146 14.77 -14.92 28.71
CA LYS A 146 14.88 -13.97 29.82
C LYS A 146 15.91 -14.44 30.84
N LYS A 147 16.86 -13.57 31.12
CA LYS A 147 17.80 -13.75 32.22
C LYS A 147 17.91 -12.48 33.04
#